data_d2d56592e1b7fd506712fa5c3ba23ad2
#
_entry.id   d2d56592e1b7fd506712fa5c3ba23ad2
#
_cell.length_a   1.000
_cell.length_b   1.000
_cell.length_c   1.000
_cell.angle_alpha   90.00
_cell.angle_beta   90.00
_cell.angle_gamma   90.00
#
_symmetry.space_group_name_H-M   'P 1'
#
loop_
_entity.id
_entity.type
_entity.pdbx_description
1 polymer ?
#
loop_
_entity_poly.entity_id
_entity_poly.type
_entity_poly.pdbx_seq_one_letter_code
_entity_poly.pdbx_strand_id
1 'polypeptide(L)'
;MFFIFSILIQRYVALKIQKSAPQFAQAALHEIEILSAIADGDASNSKYVIRLVDHFKHAGPNGQHLCMVLEFLGDSLLRLIKYNRYKGLELNKVREICKCILTGLDYLHRELGIIHTDLKPEDILLCSTIKPSKDPVKSGITPILERPEGNQNGGAAINLVEEKLKQRARRA
;
A
#
# COMPACT_ATOMS: atom_id res chain seq x y z
N MET A 1 -11.19 4.56 -0.16
CA MET A 1 -10.42 3.42 0.36
C MET A 1 -10.85 3.18 1.80
N PHE A 2 -11.17 1.95 2.18
CA PHE A 2 -11.59 1.59 3.53
C PHE A 2 -10.52 0.77 4.20
N PHE A 3 -10.31 0.97 5.51
CA PHE A 3 -9.42 0.14 6.32
C PHE A 3 -10.25 -0.94 7.00
N ILE A 4 -9.89 -2.19 6.82
CA ILE A 4 -10.63 -3.35 7.36
C ILE A 4 -9.63 -4.28 8.04
N PHE A 5 -10.00 -4.76 9.23
CA PHE A 5 -9.26 -5.83 9.90
C PHE A 5 -9.63 -7.17 9.27
N SER A 6 -8.66 -7.84 8.68
CA SER A 6 -8.88 -9.17 8.11
C SER A 6 -8.70 -10.24 9.19
N ILE A 7 -9.80 -10.91 9.54
CA ILE A 7 -9.81 -12.03 10.50
C ILE A 7 -8.98 -13.22 9.98
N LEU A 8 -8.98 -13.42 8.65
CA LEU A 8 -8.26 -14.56 8.05
C LEU A 8 -6.75 -14.45 8.17
N ILE A 9 -6.21 -13.23 8.07
CA ILE A 9 -4.77 -12.97 8.10
C ILE A 9 -4.33 -12.24 9.38
N GLN A 10 -5.27 -12.01 10.30
CA GLN A 10 -5.03 -11.37 11.61
C GLN A 10 -4.28 -10.03 11.51
N ARG A 11 -4.62 -9.21 10.49
CA ARG A 11 -4.01 -7.89 10.29
C ARG A 11 -4.93 -6.91 9.59
N TYR A 12 -4.61 -5.62 9.70
CA TYR A 12 -5.27 -4.59 8.91
C TYR A 12 -4.86 -4.66 7.44
N VAL A 13 -5.82 -4.41 6.57
CA VAL A 13 -5.63 -4.28 5.13
C VAL A 13 -6.36 -3.05 4.62
N ALA A 14 -5.94 -2.54 3.48
CA ALA A 14 -6.63 -1.48 2.77
C ALA A 14 -7.54 -2.11 1.70
N LEU A 15 -8.84 -1.86 1.79
CA LEU A 15 -9.81 -2.32 0.80
C LEU A 15 -10.15 -1.19 -0.17
N LYS A 16 -9.87 -1.39 -1.44
CA LYS A 16 -10.27 -0.52 -2.55
C LYS A 16 -11.44 -1.16 -3.29
N ILE A 17 -12.61 -0.53 -3.21
CA ILE A 17 -13.83 -0.99 -3.89
C ILE A 17 -14.04 -0.10 -5.12
N GLN A 18 -14.09 -0.72 -6.29
CA GLN A 18 -14.30 -0.01 -7.55
C GLN A 18 -15.79 0.17 -7.85
N LYS A 19 -16.15 1.26 -8.52
CA LYS A 19 -17.54 1.48 -8.99
C LYS A 19 -17.92 0.41 -10.00
N SER A 20 -19.21 0.01 -10.02
CA SER A 20 -19.71 -1.09 -10.85
C SER A 20 -19.90 -0.76 -12.34
N ALA A 21 -19.66 0.50 -12.77
CA ALA A 21 -19.80 0.86 -14.17
C ALA A 21 -18.72 0.18 -15.05
N PRO A 22 -19.06 -0.26 -16.30
CA PRO A 22 -18.19 -1.08 -17.14
C PRO A 22 -16.79 -0.51 -17.37
N GLN A 23 -16.67 0.81 -17.61
CA GLN A 23 -15.39 1.49 -17.82
C GLN A 23 -14.46 1.40 -16.60
N PHE A 24 -15.03 1.42 -15.38
CA PHE A 24 -14.24 1.27 -14.15
C PHE A 24 -13.87 -0.18 -13.89
N ALA A 25 -14.71 -1.13 -14.30
CA ALA A 25 -14.41 -2.56 -14.15
C ALA A 25 -13.20 -2.95 -15.01
N GLN A 26 -13.11 -2.48 -16.25
CA GLN A 26 -11.97 -2.76 -17.13
C GLN A 26 -10.68 -2.13 -16.60
N ALA A 27 -10.74 -0.87 -16.18
CA ALA A 27 -9.59 -0.21 -15.57
C ALA A 27 -9.10 -0.95 -14.30
N ALA A 28 -10.02 -1.45 -13.48
CA ALA A 28 -9.67 -2.21 -12.28
C ALA A 28 -9.06 -3.59 -12.59
N LEU A 29 -9.49 -4.27 -13.64
CA LEU A 29 -8.87 -5.52 -14.07
C LEU A 29 -7.44 -5.28 -14.51
N HIS A 30 -7.19 -4.26 -15.30
CA HIS A 30 -5.83 -3.90 -15.71
C HIS A 30 -4.95 -3.49 -14.51
N GLU A 31 -5.50 -2.75 -13.54
CA GLU A 31 -4.80 -2.43 -12.30
C GLU A 31 -4.44 -3.68 -11.50
N ILE A 32 -5.34 -4.67 -11.42
CA ILE A 32 -5.09 -5.97 -10.75
C ILE A 32 -3.97 -6.74 -11.47
N GLU A 33 -3.97 -6.77 -12.81
CA GLU A 33 -2.91 -7.44 -13.59
C GLU A 33 -1.54 -6.83 -13.27
N ILE A 34 -1.42 -5.52 -13.27
CA ILE A 34 -0.19 -4.79 -12.92
C ILE A 34 0.23 -5.11 -11.48
N LEU A 35 -0.69 -4.96 -10.52
CA LEU A 35 -0.39 -5.20 -9.11
C LEU A 35 -0.06 -6.67 -8.80
N SER A 36 -0.65 -7.62 -9.53
CA SER A 36 -0.30 -9.04 -9.44
C SER A 36 1.12 -9.29 -9.92
N ALA A 37 1.49 -8.75 -11.09
CA ALA A 37 2.85 -8.87 -11.62
C ALA A 37 3.90 -8.26 -10.65
N ILE A 38 3.58 -7.13 -10.01
CA ILE A 38 4.42 -6.51 -8.98
C ILE A 38 4.57 -7.44 -7.77
N ALA A 39 3.48 -8.05 -7.29
CA ALA A 39 3.52 -8.91 -6.12
C ALA A 39 4.25 -10.23 -6.38
N ASP A 40 4.10 -10.79 -7.58
CA ASP A 40 4.74 -12.05 -8.00
C ASP A 40 6.26 -11.88 -8.16
N GLY A 41 6.72 -10.75 -8.66
CA GLY A 41 8.14 -10.45 -8.85
C GLY A 41 8.89 -10.06 -7.57
N ASP A 42 8.19 -9.71 -6.49
CA ASP A 42 8.78 -9.32 -5.19
C ASP A 42 8.23 -10.15 -4.04
N ALA A 43 8.54 -11.44 -4.02
CA ALA A 43 8.11 -12.36 -2.97
C ALA A 43 8.58 -11.93 -1.55
N SER A 44 9.71 -11.24 -1.48
CA SER A 44 10.31 -10.78 -0.21
C SER A 44 9.75 -9.44 0.28
N ASN A 45 8.93 -8.75 -0.52
CA ASN A 45 8.42 -7.41 -0.25
C ASN A 45 9.54 -6.40 0.08
N SER A 46 10.59 -6.42 -0.74
CA SER A 46 11.81 -5.63 -0.55
C SER A 46 11.96 -4.47 -1.52
N LYS A 47 11.06 -4.36 -2.50
CA LYS A 47 11.15 -3.37 -3.59
C LYS A 47 10.41 -2.06 -3.30
N TYR A 48 9.79 -1.93 -2.14
CA TYR A 48 9.07 -0.72 -1.71
C TYR A 48 7.94 -0.28 -2.66
N VAL A 49 7.28 -1.23 -3.31
CA VAL A 49 6.08 -1.00 -4.11
C VAL A 49 4.90 -1.65 -3.41
N ILE A 50 3.73 -0.98 -3.42
CA ILE A 50 2.53 -1.46 -2.74
C ILE A 50 2.14 -2.87 -3.20
N ARG A 51 1.83 -3.75 -2.24
CA ARG A 51 1.52 -5.15 -2.52
C ARG A 51 0.02 -5.40 -2.58
N LEU A 52 -0.43 -6.04 -3.65
CA LEU A 52 -1.74 -6.67 -3.73
C LEU A 52 -1.72 -7.96 -2.88
N VAL A 53 -2.63 -8.04 -1.92
CA VAL A 53 -2.78 -9.21 -1.02
C VAL A 53 -3.80 -10.18 -1.58
N ASP A 54 -4.93 -9.65 -2.12
CA ASP A 54 -6.01 -10.42 -2.68
C ASP A 54 -6.92 -9.54 -3.54
N HIS A 55 -7.78 -10.12 -4.36
CA HIS A 55 -8.85 -9.43 -5.05
C HIS A 55 -10.07 -10.33 -5.19
N PHE A 56 -11.26 -9.73 -5.23
CA PHE A 56 -12.51 -10.47 -5.37
C PHE A 56 -13.63 -9.61 -5.98
N LYS A 57 -14.67 -10.28 -6.45
CA LYS A 57 -15.90 -9.61 -6.89
C LYS A 57 -16.93 -9.63 -5.76
N HIS A 58 -17.56 -8.49 -5.51
CA HIS A 58 -18.64 -8.33 -4.54
C HIS A 58 -19.90 -7.87 -5.23
N ALA A 59 -21.01 -8.61 -5.05
CA ALA A 59 -22.33 -8.21 -5.52
C ALA A 59 -23.01 -7.35 -4.46
N GLY A 60 -23.30 -6.11 -4.80
CA GLY A 60 -24.01 -5.16 -3.95
C GLY A 60 -25.28 -4.63 -4.58
N PRO A 61 -26.03 -3.75 -3.88
CA PRO A 61 -27.27 -3.16 -4.39
C PRO A 61 -27.08 -2.41 -5.71
N ASN A 62 -25.88 -1.88 -5.95
CA ASN A 62 -25.55 -1.09 -7.13
C ASN A 62 -24.82 -1.89 -8.23
N GLY A 63 -24.86 -3.22 -8.17
CA GLY A 63 -24.21 -4.11 -9.13
C GLY A 63 -22.99 -4.85 -8.61
N GLN A 64 -22.15 -5.34 -9.52
CA GLN A 64 -20.92 -6.03 -9.19
C GLN A 64 -19.77 -5.05 -9.06
N HIS A 65 -19.05 -5.13 -7.93
CA HIS A 65 -17.89 -4.31 -7.63
C HIS A 65 -16.62 -5.18 -7.62
N LEU A 66 -15.57 -4.71 -8.27
CA LEU A 66 -14.26 -5.30 -8.14
C LEU A 66 -13.58 -4.73 -6.89
N CYS A 67 -13.11 -5.60 -6.02
CA CYS A 67 -12.48 -5.27 -4.76
C CYS A 67 -11.01 -5.69 -4.77
N MET A 68 -10.11 -4.80 -4.42
CA MET A 68 -8.68 -5.07 -4.25
C MET A 68 -8.32 -4.95 -2.79
N VAL A 69 -7.63 -5.95 -2.27
CA VAL A 69 -7.10 -5.98 -0.90
C VAL A 69 -5.61 -5.66 -1.00
N LEU A 70 -5.22 -4.53 -0.46
CA LEU A 70 -3.85 -4.04 -0.48
C LEU A 70 -3.24 -4.14 0.91
N GLU A 71 -1.94 -4.16 0.99
CA GLU A 71 -1.26 -4.03 2.28
C GLU A 71 -1.63 -2.69 2.95
N PHE A 72 -1.66 -2.71 4.29
CA PHE A 72 -1.95 -1.52 5.07
C PHE A 72 -0.67 -0.74 5.31
N LEU A 73 -0.62 0.47 4.76
CA LEU A 73 0.48 1.42 4.91
C LEU A 73 0.02 2.63 5.73
N GLY A 74 0.96 3.44 6.16
CA GLY A 74 0.70 4.63 6.96
C GLY A 74 0.33 5.86 6.13
N ASP A 75 0.76 7.02 6.60
CA ASP A 75 0.44 8.30 5.98
C ASP A 75 1.25 8.54 4.69
N SER A 76 0.74 9.40 3.82
CA SER A 76 1.46 9.81 2.62
C SER A 76 2.61 10.78 2.94
N LEU A 77 3.61 10.80 2.07
CA LEU A 77 4.70 11.77 2.14
C LEU A 77 4.18 13.21 2.10
N LEU A 78 3.14 13.48 1.31
CA LEU A 78 2.51 14.81 1.29
C LEU A 78 1.99 15.21 2.67
N ARG A 79 1.37 14.27 3.41
CA ARG A 79 0.90 14.54 4.78
C ARG A 79 2.05 14.87 5.71
N LEU A 80 3.17 14.17 5.59
CA LEU A 80 4.40 14.47 6.36
C LEU A 80 4.93 15.87 6.03
N ILE A 81 5.00 16.23 4.75
CA ILE A 81 5.44 17.56 4.29
C ILE A 81 4.52 18.66 4.86
N LYS A 82 3.20 18.47 4.78
CA LYS A 82 2.20 19.42 5.32
C LYS A 82 2.29 19.52 6.84
N TYR A 83 2.45 18.39 7.53
CA TYR A 83 2.60 18.38 8.98
C TYR A 83 3.83 19.18 9.42
N ASN A 84 4.93 19.08 8.67
CA ASN A 84 6.13 19.87 8.91
C ASN A 84 6.05 21.32 8.38
N ARG A 85 4.83 21.77 7.99
CA ARG A 85 4.55 23.14 7.50
C ARG A 85 5.47 23.56 6.34
N TYR A 86 5.85 22.63 5.47
CA TYR A 86 6.73 22.85 4.32
C TYR A 86 8.14 23.38 4.69
N LYS A 87 8.60 23.21 5.93
CA LYS A 87 9.92 23.68 6.38
C LYS A 87 11.08 22.76 5.96
N GLY A 88 10.78 21.74 5.14
CA GLY A 88 11.73 20.72 4.77
C GLY A 88 11.78 19.55 5.76
N LEU A 89 12.48 18.50 5.40
CA LEU A 89 12.71 17.31 6.23
C LEU A 89 14.20 17.17 6.53
N GLU A 90 14.51 16.44 7.60
CA GLU A 90 15.89 16.10 7.92
C GLU A 90 16.54 15.35 6.75
N LEU A 91 17.79 15.73 6.43
CA LEU A 91 18.51 15.23 5.24
C LEU A 91 18.62 13.70 5.21
N ASN A 92 18.85 13.06 6.37
CA ASN A 92 18.93 11.60 6.46
C ASN A 92 17.59 10.95 6.10
N LYS A 93 16.46 11.51 6.57
CA LYS A 93 15.12 11.03 6.18
C LYS A 93 14.84 11.20 4.70
N VAL A 94 15.22 12.34 4.12
CA VAL A 94 15.09 12.56 2.68
C VAL A 94 15.90 11.52 1.91
N ARG A 95 17.13 11.24 2.33
CA ARG A 95 17.99 10.22 1.70
C ARG A 95 17.34 8.82 1.75
N GLU A 96 16.81 8.42 2.89
CA GLU A 96 16.11 7.13 3.04
C GLU A 96 14.87 7.04 2.15
N ILE A 97 14.02 8.07 2.15
CA ILE A 97 12.83 8.14 1.31
C ILE A 97 13.22 8.04 -0.17
N CYS A 98 14.20 8.84 -0.62
CA CYS A 98 14.68 8.80 -1.99
C CYS A 98 15.25 7.42 -2.37
N LYS A 99 15.98 6.77 -1.48
CA LYS A 99 16.49 5.41 -1.70
C LYS A 99 15.35 4.43 -1.92
N CYS A 100 14.31 4.44 -1.09
CA CYS A 100 13.16 3.57 -1.24
C CYS A 100 12.42 3.82 -2.57
N ILE A 101 12.18 5.11 -2.91
CA ILE A 101 11.54 5.49 -4.17
C ILE A 101 12.35 4.99 -5.38
N LEU A 102 13.65 5.23 -5.39
CA LEU A 102 14.52 4.82 -6.50
C LEU A 102 14.60 3.30 -6.61
N THR A 103 14.59 2.57 -5.51
CA THR A 103 14.53 1.10 -5.53
C THR A 103 13.22 0.60 -6.14
N GLY A 104 12.09 1.20 -5.76
CA GLY A 104 10.79 0.86 -6.35
C GLY A 104 10.69 1.19 -7.83
N LEU A 105 11.19 2.36 -8.23
CA LEU A 105 11.21 2.75 -9.64
C LEU A 105 12.13 1.87 -10.49
N ASP A 106 13.31 1.51 -9.98
CA ASP A 106 14.22 0.58 -10.66
C ASP A 106 13.55 -0.78 -10.88
N TYR A 107 12.85 -1.30 -9.87
CA TYR A 107 12.08 -2.53 -9.99
C TYR A 107 10.97 -2.41 -11.05
N LEU A 108 10.14 -1.37 -10.99
CA LEU A 108 9.06 -1.17 -11.95
C LEU A 108 9.60 -1.03 -13.37
N HIS A 109 10.60 -0.15 -13.58
CA HIS A 109 11.09 0.20 -14.92
C HIS A 109 11.94 -0.90 -15.53
N ARG A 110 12.93 -1.40 -14.78
CA ARG A 110 13.96 -2.30 -15.31
C ARG A 110 13.51 -3.76 -15.29
N GLU A 111 12.88 -4.21 -14.20
CA GLU A 111 12.50 -5.62 -14.05
C GLU A 111 11.13 -5.93 -14.67
N LEU A 112 10.16 -5.01 -14.56
CA LEU A 112 8.79 -5.22 -15.02
C LEU A 112 8.39 -4.43 -16.28
N GLY A 113 9.20 -3.47 -16.73
CA GLY A 113 8.87 -2.62 -17.88
C GLY A 113 7.67 -1.68 -17.64
N ILE A 114 7.32 -1.41 -16.40
CA ILE A 114 6.19 -0.57 -16.00
C ILE A 114 6.67 0.85 -15.71
N ILE A 115 6.05 1.86 -16.32
CA ILE A 115 6.35 3.28 -16.07
C ILE A 115 5.22 3.88 -15.24
N HIS A 116 5.56 4.50 -14.10
CA HIS A 116 4.58 5.04 -13.15
C HIS A 116 3.79 6.25 -13.69
N THR A 117 4.38 7.09 -14.50
CA THR A 117 3.85 8.28 -15.20
C THR A 117 3.35 9.44 -14.33
N ASP A 118 2.83 9.23 -13.14
CA ASP A 118 2.24 10.28 -12.28
C ASP A 118 2.75 10.18 -10.82
N LEU A 119 4.06 9.98 -10.65
CA LEU A 119 4.64 9.88 -9.30
C LEU A 119 4.64 11.23 -8.59
N LYS A 120 4.02 11.28 -7.43
CA LYS A 120 3.88 12.48 -6.61
C LYS A 120 3.88 12.15 -5.12
N PRO A 121 4.10 13.12 -4.21
CA PRO A 121 4.15 12.85 -2.77
C PRO A 121 2.89 12.23 -2.16
N GLU A 122 1.74 12.37 -2.80
CA GLU A 122 0.48 11.72 -2.42
C GLU A 122 0.51 10.21 -2.58
N ASP A 123 1.25 9.71 -3.56
CA ASP A 123 1.30 8.30 -3.92
C ASP A 123 2.41 7.55 -3.18
N ILE A 124 3.29 8.29 -2.48
CA ILE A 124 4.34 7.72 -1.65
C ILE A 124 3.80 7.55 -0.24
N LEU A 125 3.59 6.30 0.17
CA LEU A 125 3.08 5.95 1.48
C LEU A 125 4.22 5.54 2.42
N LEU A 126 4.16 6.01 3.64
CA LEU A 126 5.09 5.66 4.70
C LEU A 126 4.67 4.33 5.34
N CYS A 127 5.62 3.55 5.84
CA CYS A 127 5.31 2.36 6.66
C CYS A 127 4.83 2.73 8.08
N SER A 128 4.63 4.02 8.36
CA SER A 128 4.29 4.56 9.68
C SER A 128 3.25 5.65 9.58
N THR A 129 2.49 5.84 10.66
CA THR A 129 1.55 6.95 10.82
C THR A 129 2.19 8.11 11.55
N ILE A 130 1.77 9.33 11.22
CA ILE A 130 2.20 10.55 11.89
C ILE A 130 1.32 10.74 13.11
N LYS A 131 1.88 10.67 14.32
CA LYS A 131 1.17 11.09 15.52
C LYS A 131 1.32 12.60 15.70
N PRO A 132 0.22 13.36 15.78
CA PRO A 132 0.29 14.75 16.19
C PRO A 132 0.91 14.82 17.59
N SER A 133 1.89 15.68 17.81
CA SER A 133 2.35 15.92 19.17
C SER A 133 1.19 16.52 19.99
N LYS A 134 1.08 16.13 21.26
CA LYS A 134 0.05 16.66 22.16
C LYS A 134 0.21 18.17 22.42
N ASP A 135 1.36 18.72 22.09
CA ASP A 135 1.70 20.15 22.25
C ASP A 135 1.81 20.81 20.86
N PRO A 136 0.82 21.64 20.46
CA PRO A 136 0.85 22.32 19.16
C PRO A 136 2.06 23.27 18.99
N VAL A 137 2.66 23.74 20.06
CA VAL A 137 3.82 24.63 20.04
C VAL A 137 5.09 23.84 19.79
N LYS A 138 5.19 22.63 20.30
CA LYS A 138 6.32 21.71 20.12
C LYS A 138 6.20 20.86 18.86
N SER A 139 5.03 20.80 18.22
CA SER A 139 4.79 20.00 17.03
C SER A 139 5.62 20.37 15.79
N GLY A 140 6.45 21.41 15.88
CA GLY A 140 7.31 21.87 14.78
C GLY A 140 8.66 21.18 14.67
N ILE A 141 9.03 20.24 15.56
CA ILE A 141 10.44 19.87 15.68
C ILE A 141 10.74 18.49 15.07
N THR A 142 9.91 17.48 15.22
CA THR A 142 10.09 16.20 14.50
C THR A 142 8.81 15.38 14.63
N PRO A 143 8.14 14.98 13.54
CA PRO A 143 6.97 14.10 13.63
C PRO A 143 7.40 12.74 14.16
N ILE A 144 6.69 12.24 15.16
CA ILE A 144 6.84 10.87 15.65
C ILE A 144 6.16 9.97 14.64
N LEU A 145 6.93 9.10 14.00
CA LEU A 145 6.43 8.11 13.08
C LEU A 145 6.25 6.80 13.85
N GLU A 146 5.02 6.28 13.90
CA GLU A 146 4.73 4.98 14.51
C GLU A 146 4.17 4.02 13.47
N ARG A 147 4.58 2.76 13.55
CA ARG A 147 3.95 1.72 12.73
C ARG A 147 2.50 1.54 13.16
N PRO A 148 1.54 1.39 12.23
CA PRO A 148 0.18 1.02 12.57
C PRO A 148 0.17 -0.28 13.35
N GLU A 149 -0.63 -0.35 14.42
CA GLU A 149 -0.86 -1.59 15.15
C GLU A 149 -1.37 -2.68 14.21
N GLY A 150 -0.82 -3.88 14.31
CA GLY A 150 -1.17 -5.02 13.45
C GLY A 150 -0.29 -5.21 12.20
N ASN A 151 0.68 -4.33 11.95
CA ASN A 151 1.64 -4.49 10.86
C ASN A 151 2.98 -5.08 11.36
N GLN A 152 2.91 -6.19 12.08
CA GLN A 152 4.11 -6.92 12.48
C GLN A 152 4.66 -7.71 11.28
N ASN A 153 5.88 -7.38 10.90
CA ASN A 153 6.78 -8.09 9.95
C ASN A 153 6.09 -8.90 8.84
N GLY A 154 6.02 -8.31 7.66
CA GLY A 154 5.35 -8.88 6.48
C GLY A 154 5.81 -10.25 5.98
N GLY A 155 6.94 -10.79 6.42
CA GLY A 155 7.49 -12.03 5.87
C GLY A 155 6.74 -13.32 6.28
N ALA A 156 6.44 -13.50 7.57
CA ALA A 156 5.87 -14.76 8.06
C ALA A 156 4.34 -14.90 7.81
N ALA A 157 3.61 -13.78 7.81
CA ALA A 157 2.15 -13.80 7.58
C ALA A 157 1.77 -14.03 6.11
N ILE A 158 2.64 -13.64 5.18
CA ILE A 158 2.44 -13.80 3.73
C ILE A 158 2.42 -15.28 3.36
N ASN A 159 3.33 -16.10 3.90
CA ASN A 159 3.40 -17.54 3.62
C ASN A 159 2.12 -18.29 4.05
N LEU A 160 1.49 -17.90 5.15
CA LEU A 160 0.22 -18.49 5.62
C LEU A 160 -0.98 -18.12 4.73
N VAL A 161 -0.97 -16.95 4.11
CA VAL A 161 -2.03 -16.52 3.18
C VAL A 161 -1.90 -17.24 1.86
N GLU A 162 -0.70 -17.35 1.31
CA GLU A 162 -0.45 -18.11 0.08
C GLU A 162 -0.84 -19.58 0.21
N GLU A 163 -0.53 -20.23 1.33
CA GLU A 163 -0.95 -21.62 1.56
C GLU A 163 -2.48 -21.75 1.62
N LYS A 164 -3.17 -20.85 2.30
CA LYS A 164 -4.65 -20.89 2.39
C LYS A 164 -5.33 -20.55 1.06
N LEU A 165 -4.78 -19.64 0.27
CA LEU A 165 -5.29 -19.32 -1.07
C LEU A 165 -5.05 -20.49 -2.04
N LYS A 166 -3.87 -21.14 -2.00
CA LYS A 166 -3.58 -22.35 -2.76
C LYS A 166 -4.48 -23.53 -2.37
N GLN A 167 -4.84 -23.68 -1.09
CA GLN A 167 -5.79 -24.68 -0.63
C GLN A 167 -7.22 -24.41 -1.10
N ARG A 168 -7.67 -23.16 -1.18
CA ARG A 168 -8.98 -22.78 -1.72
C ARG A 168 -9.07 -23.00 -3.22
N ALA A 169 -8.03 -22.62 -3.98
CA ALA A 169 -7.97 -22.85 -5.43
C ALA A 169 -7.95 -24.35 -5.82
N ARG A 170 -7.52 -25.23 -4.90
CA ARG A 170 -7.55 -26.71 -5.10
C ARG A 170 -8.90 -27.35 -4.74
N ARG A 171 -9.84 -26.59 -4.13
CA ARG A 171 -11.17 -27.08 -3.71
C ARG A 171 -12.30 -26.49 -4.55
N ALA A 172 -12.02 -25.60 -5.49
CA ALA A 172 -12.90 -25.06 -6.51
C ALA A 172 -12.60 -25.69 -7.89
#